data_da3ef9231c4b3aa6d3549a4939205c02
#
_entry.id   da3ef9231c4b3aa6d3549a4939205c02
#
_cell.length_a   1.000
_cell.length_b   1.000
_cell.length_c   1.000
_cell.angle_alpha   90.00
_cell.angle_beta   90.00
_cell.angle_gamma   90.00
#
_symmetry.space_group_name_H-M   'P 1'
#
loop_
_entity.id
_entity.type
_entity.pdbx_description
1 polymer ?
#
loop_
_entity_poly.entity_id
_entity_poly.type
_entity_poly.pdbx_seq_one_letter_code
_entity_poly.pdbx_strand_id
1 'polypeptide(L)'
;MEVLYGGSNWKLTIRREADHVVLLRAVTCDTHAALPDTLFCLPVTVLGEKALSPTAKPVNGEQVRIVCGREGEWDNRNLQSLTLPEPLMEVQNYALYGCRGLHTLRLSDRIKRWGGGCLTNCRSLYRVELTRVGEKQGESLAVICGELTDELDVTIHGPDGAEARLLFPEYAELFEENIPHHQFDYHIQGGGFPYHHAFPGKQLSLKAYDDLWENYRSTQTEPDAAMRLAYYRLRWPAELSEQAEQQYIAYLRQNVETVLLWQLTQRDTIGLNLLLGECKPEEAALHRACEQARQAGYTEAVALLLERQRKAEPRGFDLSFDL
;
A
#
# COMPACT_ATOMS: atom_id res chain seq x y z
N MET A 1 15.84 31.98 5.31
CA MET A 1 16.21 31.56 6.65
C MET A 1 16.49 30.07 6.60
N GLU A 2 17.67 29.63 6.99
CA GLU A 2 18.00 28.20 7.11
C GLU A 2 17.49 27.70 8.47
N VAL A 3 16.73 26.60 8.44
CA VAL A 3 16.22 25.96 9.65
C VAL A 3 16.65 24.50 9.60
N LEU A 4 17.39 24.07 10.61
CA LEU A 4 17.81 22.67 10.76
C LEU A 4 16.69 21.90 11.47
N TYR A 5 15.96 21.11 10.70
CA TYR A 5 15.07 20.06 11.22
C TYR A 5 15.66 18.70 10.85
N GLY A 6 15.65 17.74 11.73
CA GLY A 6 16.00 16.36 11.39
C GLY A 6 15.01 15.82 10.36
N GLY A 7 15.51 15.34 9.20
CA GLY A 7 14.62 14.76 8.17
C GLY A 7 15.16 14.93 6.77
N SER A 8 14.47 15.67 5.92
CA SER A 8 14.74 15.78 4.48
C SER A 8 15.08 17.21 4.06
N ASN A 9 15.77 17.31 2.91
CA ASN A 9 16.11 18.60 2.31
C ASN A 9 14.91 19.19 1.58
N TRP A 10 14.57 20.46 1.87
CA TRP A 10 13.43 21.12 1.25
C TRP A 10 13.71 22.58 0.88
N LYS A 11 13.22 22.99 -0.29
CA LYS A 11 12.94 24.37 -0.64
C LYS A 11 11.44 24.57 -0.60
N LEU A 12 10.97 25.32 0.37
CA LEU A 12 9.56 25.54 0.62
C LEU A 12 9.21 27.00 0.29
N THR A 13 8.04 27.20 -0.33
CA THR A 13 7.37 28.49 -0.35
C THR A 13 6.12 28.37 0.51
N ILE A 14 5.99 29.20 1.52
CA ILE A 14 4.95 29.09 2.53
C ILE A 14 4.14 30.37 2.65
N ARG A 15 2.96 30.22 3.24
CA ARG A 15 2.17 31.31 3.82
C ARG A 15 1.90 30.97 5.29
N ARG A 16 2.31 31.86 6.18
CA ARG A 16 1.99 31.74 7.60
C ARG A 16 0.62 32.34 7.88
N GLU A 17 -0.23 31.59 8.52
CA GLU A 17 -1.47 32.04 9.12
C GLU A 17 -1.30 32.20 10.64
N ALA A 18 -2.35 32.63 11.34
CA ALA A 18 -2.25 32.89 12.79
C ALA A 18 -1.92 31.62 13.61
N ASP A 19 -2.42 30.47 13.20
CA ASP A 19 -2.38 29.20 13.93
C ASP A 19 -1.79 28.04 13.13
N HIS A 20 -1.45 28.24 11.86
CA HIS A 20 -0.94 27.18 10.99
C HIS A 20 -0.08 27.70 9.83
N VAL A 21 0.51 26.77 9.09
CA VAL A 21 1.27 27.04 7.86
C VAL A 21 0.62 26.34 6.66
N VAL A 22 0.54 27.09 5.56
CA VAL A 22 0.17 26.58 4.24
C VAL A 22 1.43 26.41 3.41
N LEU A 23 1.69 25.17 2.93
CA LEU A 23 2.74 24.89 1.96
C LEU A 23 2.27 25.22 0.55
N LEU A 24 2.67 26.35 0.01
CA LEU A 24 2.32 26.78 -1.34
C LEU A 24 3.16 26.05 -2.40
N ARG A 25 4.42 25.73 -2.07
CA ARG A 25 5.36 25.02 -2.93
C ARG A 25 6.38 24.24 -2.09
N ALA A 26 6.68 23.00 -2.48
CA ALA A 26 7.70 22.20 -1.87
C ALA A 26 8.51 21.49 -2.94
N VAL A 27 9.84 21.66 -2.91
CA VAL A 27 10.76 20.99 -3.83
C VAL A 27 11.88 20.35 -3.00
N THR A 28 12.17 19.09 -3.29
CA THR A 28 13.22 18.32 -2.63
C THR A 28 14.31 17.90 -3.61
N CYS A 29 15.48 17.57 -3.07
CA CYS A 29 16.54 16.86 -3.78
C CYS A 29 16.69 15.41 -3.29
N ASP A 30 15.85 14.98 -2.35
CA ASP A 30 15.89 13.65 -1.78
C ASP A 30 14.92 12.72 -2.53
N THR A 31 15.34 11.47 -2.73
CA THR A 31 14.49 10.42 -3.30
C THR A 31 13.45 9.91 -2.31
N HIS A 32 13.75 9.98 -1.03
CA HIS A 32 12.86 9.62 0.09
C HIS A 32 12.75 10.83 1.01
N ALA A 33 11.60 11.48 1.03
CA ALA A 33 11.44 12.73 1.72
C ALA A 33 10.23 12.76 2.65
N ALA A 34 10.37 13.41 3.79
CA ALA A 34 9.29 13.71 4.72
C ALA A 34 9.11 15.23 4.80
N LEU A 35 7.89 15.70 4.60
CA LEU A 35 7.54 17.09 4.87
C LEU A 35 7.51 17.35 6.38
N PRO A 36 7.92 18.53 6.84
CA PRO A 36 7.92 18.84 8.27
C PRO A 36 6.49 18.96 8.81
N ASP A 37 6.24 18.40 9.99
CA ASP A 37 4.94 18.55 10.70
C ASP A 37 4.71 19.98 11.18
N THR A 38 5.79 20.68 11.51
CA THR A 38 5.74 22.05 12.03
C THR A 38 6.80 22.93 11.38
N LEU A 39 6.47 24.20 11.19
CA LEU A 39 7.38 25.25 10.79
C LEU A 39 7.14 26.46 11.72
N PHE A 40 8.22 27.02 12.27
CA PHE A 40 8.12 28.18 13.20
C PHE A 40 7.17 27.94 14.39
N CYS A 41 7.16 26.70 14.92
CA CYS A 41 6.26 26.24 15.98
C CYS A 41 4.77 26.23 15.60
N LEU A 42 4.43 26.37 14.32
CA LEU A 42 3.07 26.25 13.80
C LEU A 42 2.92 24.95 13.02
N PRO A 43 1.79 24.24 13.14
CA PRO A 43 1.54 23.02 12.39
C PRO A 43 1.38 23.30 10.89
N VAL A 44 1.85 22.38 10.05
CA VAL A 44 1.64 22.39 8.62
C VAL A 44 0.34 21.65 8.33
N THR A 45 -0.72 22.40 8.01
CA THR A 45 -2.07 21.82 7.88
C THR A 45 -2.64 21.83 6.47
N VAL A 46 -2.02 22.58 5.56
CA VAL A 46 -2.51 22.70 4.18
C VAL A 46 -1.38 22.49 3.19
N LEU A 47 -1.60 21.59 2.24
CA LEU A 47 -0.78 21.40 1.06
C LEU A 47 -1.47 22.11 -0.12
N GLY A 48 -0.86 23.16 -0.62
CA GLY A 48 -1.42 24.05 -1.64
C GLY A 48 -1.57 23.43 -3.02
N GLU A 49 -2.24 24.15 -3.90
CA GLU A 49 -2.43 23.72 -5.29
C GLU A 49 -1.09 23.49 -5.99
N LYS A 50 -0.92 22.30 -6.58
CA LYS A 50 0.30 21.88 -7.27
C LYS A 50 1.57 21.99 -6.44
N ALA A 51 1.48 21.97 -5.11
CA ALA A 51 2.60 22.25 -4.22
C ALA A 51 3.83 21.35 -4.46
N LEU A 52 3.62 20.08 -4.79
CA LEU A 52 4.69 19.12 -5.09
C LEU A 52 4.85 18.80 -6.58
N SER A 53 3.96 19.32 -7.44
CA SER A 53 4.02 19.01 -8.88
C SER A 53 5.35 19.45 -9.50
N PRO A 54 6.10 18.58 -10.20
CA PRO A 54 7.35 18.94 -10.86
C PRO A 54 7.18 20.04 -11.94
N THR A 55 5.95 20.19 -12.45
CA THR A 55 5.62 21.12 -13.53
C THR A 55 4.99 22.43 -13.04
N ALA A 56 4.84 22.59 -11.71
CA ALA A 56 4.23 23.79 -11.15
C ALA A 56 5.12 25.02 -11.33
N LYS A 57 4.50 26.14 -11.64
CA LYS A 57 5.17 27.44 -11.73
C LYS A 57 5.55 27.95 -10.34
N PRO A 58 6.57 28.82 -10.24
CA PRO A 58 6.88 29.53 -8.99
C PRO A 58 5.67 30.30 -8.47
N VAL A 59 5.49 30.33 -7.15
CA VAL A 59 4.42 31.07 -6.47
C VAL A 59 5.05 32.08 -5.51
N ASN A 60 4.34 33.17 -5.25
CA ASN A 60 4.76 34.18 -4.27
C ASN A 60 4.48 33.67 -2.84
N GLY A 61 5.42 33.88 -1.95
CA GLY A 61 5.32 33.48 -0.55
C GLY A 61 6.66 33.61 0.16
N GLU A 62 6.67 33.33 1.45
CA GLU A 62 7.89 33.28 2.26
C GLU A 62 8.72 32.07 1.88
N GLN A 63 10.02 32.28 1.64
CA GLN A 63 10.94 31.21 1.26
C GLN A 63 11.61 30.62 2.50
N VAL A 64 11.52 29.32 2.65
CA VAL A 64 12.17 28.54 3.71
C VAL A 64 13.01 27.46 3.07
N ARG A 65 14.25 27.33 3.54
CA ARG A 65 15.15 26.25 3.11
C ARG A 65 15.51 25.39 4.31
N ILE A 66 15.31 24.11 4.16
CA ILE A 66 15.68 23.08 5.15
C ILE A 66 16.81 22.26 4.54
N VAL A 67 17.93 22.11 5.26
CA VAL A 67 19.08 21.32 4.82
C VAL A 67 19.43 20.34 5.92
N CYS A 68 19.30 19.06 5.60
CA CYS A 68 19.50 17.96 6.56
C CYS A 68 20.67 17.03 6.16
N GLY A 69 21.29 17.27 5.01
CA GLY A 69 22.35 16.44 4.50
C GLY A 69 22.97 16.98 3.22
N ARG A 70 23.60 16.09 2.43
CA ARG A 70 24.14 16.46 1.14
C ARG A 70 23.04 16.86 0.17
N GLU A 71 23.19 18.02 -0.44
CA GLU A 71 22.26 18.50 -1.44
C GLU A 71 22.56 17.84 -2.80
N GLY A 72 21.49 17.44 -3.50
CA GLY A 72 21.49 16.95 -4.86
C GLY A 72 20.81 17.93 -5.84
N GLU A 73 20.31 17.40 -6.92
CA GLU A 73 19.48 18.14 -7.87
C GLU A 73 18.06 18.34 -7.28
N TRP A 74 17.61 19.59 -7.26
CA TRP A 74 16.31 19.97 -6.69
C TRP A 74 15.19 19.74 -7.71
N ASP A 75 14.65 18.51 -7.73
CA ASP A 75 13.59 18.13 -8.66
C ASP A 75 12.71 17.01 -8.10
N ASN A 76 11.43 17.28 -7.92
CA ASN A 76 10.44 16.31 -7.44
C ASN A 76 10.17 15.14 -8.42
N ARG A 77 10.72 15.17 -9.64
CA ARG A 77 10.67 14.00 -10.56
C ARG A 77 11.42 12.79 -9.99
N ASN A 78 12.43 13.04 -9.15
CA ASN A 78 13.25 12.01 -8.52
C ASN A 78 12.66 11.49 -7.21
N LEU A 79 11.56 12.08 -6.73
CA LEU A 79 10.89 11.69 -5.48
C LEU A 79 10.23 10.31 -5.63
N GLN A 80 10.68 9.34 -4.83
CA GLN A 80 10.19 7.96 -4.82
C GLN A 80 9.31 7.65 -3.61
N SER A 81 9.60 8.28 -2.48
CA SER A 81 8.82 8.10 -1.26
C SER A 81 8.56 9.43 -0.58
N LEU A 82 7.31 9.68 -0.24
CA LEU A 82 6.86 10.90 0.41
C LEU A 82 6.09 10.59 1.68
N THR A 83 6.48 11.25 2.77
CA THR A 83 5.69 11.31 4.00
C THR A 83 5.06 12.70 4.10
N LEU A 84 3.73 12.75 4.16
CA LEU A 84 2.97 13.98 4.40
C LEU A 84 2.99 14.34 5.89
N PRO A 85 2.84 15.63 6.24
CA PRO A 85 2.80 16.06 7.63
C PRO A 85 1.65 15.37 8.40
N GLU A 86 1.90 14.90 9.62
CA GLU A 86 0.86 14.29 10.45
C GLU A 86 -0.33 15.24 10.72
N PRO A 87 -0.12 16.55 11.02
CA PRO A 87 -1.23 17.48 11.25
C PRO A 87 -1.93 17.97 9.98
N LEU A 88 -1.61 17.42 8.79
CA LEU A 88 -2.19 17.85 7.53
C LEU A 88 -3.71 17.61 7.50
N MET A 89 -4.49 18.64 7.17
CA MET A 89 -5.95 18.61 7.14
C MET A 89 -6.55 18.86 5.76
N GLU A 90 -5.77 19.45 4.85
CA GLU A 90 -6.21 19.79 3.51
C GLU A 90 -5.12 19.55 2.47
N VAL A 91 -5.48 18.89 1.38
CA VAL A 91 -4.68 18.75 0.17
C VAL A 91 -5.45 19.41 -0.97
N GLN A 92 -4.90 20.48 -1.56
CA GLN A 92 -5.57 21.23 -2.62
C GLN A 92 -5.38 20.60 -3.99
N ASN A 93 -6.08 21.11 -5.00
CA ASN A 93 -6.14 20.56 -6.34
C ASN A 93 -4.73 20.30 -6.93
N TYR A 94 -4.56 19.12 -7.51
CA TYR A 94 -3.33 18.74 -8.22
C TYR A 94 -2.06 18.78 -7.36
N ALA A 95 -2.14 18.69 -6.04
CA ALA A 95 -1.02 18.91 -5.14
C ALA A 95 0.21 18.03 -5.46
N LEU A 96 0.02 16.78 -5.85
CA LEU A 96 1.06 15.83 -6.26
C LEU A 96 1.05 15.56 -7.78
N TYR A 97 0.34 16.35 -8.56
CA TYR A 97 0.20 16.11 -10.00
C TYR A 97 1.54 15.88 -10.71
N GLY A 98 1.65 14.75 -11.39
CA GLY A 98 2.82 14.42 -12.22
C GLY A 98 4.06 13.97 -11.45
N CYS A 99 3.95 13.61 -10.18
CA CYS A 99 5.01 12.94 -9.42
C CYS A 99 5.17 11.48 -9.89
N ARG A 100 5.64 11.32 -11.14
CA ARG A 100 5.67 10.02 -11.84
C ARG A 100 6.56 8.98 -11.18
N GLY A 101 7.61 9.42 -10.48
CA GLY A 101 8.54 8.55 -9.78
C GLY A 101 8.08 8.15 -8.36
N LEU A 102 6.98 8.71 -7.87
CA LEU A 102 6.49 8.43 -6.53
C LEU A 102 5.95 7.00 -6.44
N HIS A 103 6.59 6.16 -5.62
CA HIS A 103 6.24 4.76 -5.39
C HIS A 103 5.47 4.56 -4.09
N THR A 104 5.82 5.35 -3.06
CA THR A 104 5.25 5.19 -1.71
C THR A 104 4.75 6.52 -1.18
N LEU A 105 3.51 6.54 -0.70
CA LEU A 105 2.90 7.68 -0.03
C LEU A 105 2.53 7.31 1.41
N ARG A 106 3.05 8.06 2.39
CA ARG A 106 2.72 7.93 3.81
C ARG A 106 1.93 9.13 4.27
N LEU A 107 0.82 8.89 4.94
CA LEU A 107 -0.07 9.96 5.41
C LEU A 107 -0.86 9.53 6.65
N SER A 108 -1.42 10.53 7.35
CA SER A 108 -2.42 10.28 8.38
C SER A 108 -3.84 10.43 7.83
N ASP A 109 -4.82 9.85 8.49
CA ASP A 109 -6.25 9.98 8.16
C ASP A 109 -6.88 11.28 8.68
N ARG A 110 -6.06 12.24 9.14
CA ARG A 110 -6.51 13.59 9.55
C ARG A 110 -6.97 14.46 8.40
N ILE A 111 -6.60 14.13 7.18
CA ILE A 111 -6.94 14.93 5.99
C ILE A 111 -8.45 14.87 5.74
N LYS A 112 -9.10 16.02 5.87
CA LYS A 112 -10.55 16.16 5.76
C LYS A 112 -11.00 16.69 4.39
N ARG A 113 -10.10 17.35 3.68
CA ARG A 113 -10.40 17.94 2.37
C ARG A 113 -9.34 17.54 1.36
N TRP A 114 -9.81 16.94 0.28
CA TRP A 114 -9.02 16.59 -0.88
C TRP A 114 -9.54 17.37 -2.09
N GLY A 115 -8.65 18.08 -2.76
CA GLY A 115 -8.92 18.68 -4.04
C GLY A 115 -8.91 17.65 -5.15
N GLY A 116 -9.43 18.00 -6.32
CA GLY A 116 -9.46 17.08 -7.46
C GLY A 116 -8.09 16.90 -8.11
N GLY A 117 -7.84 15.70 -8.66
CA GLY A 117 -6.66 15.37 -9.44
C GLY A 117 -5.35 15.38 -8.67
N CYS A 118 -5.42 15.20 -7.35
CA CYS A 118 -4.24 15.28 -6.49
C CYS A 118 -3.14 14.31 -6.87
N LEU A 119 -3.51 13.11 -7.31
CA LEU A 119 -2.60 12.02 -7.70
C LEU A 119 -2.56 11.77 -9.20
N THR A 120 -3.18 12.62 -10.00
CA THR A 120 -3.17 12.49 -11.47
C THR A 120 -1.73 12.40 -12.00
N ASN A 121 -1.45 11.40 -12.83
CA ASN A 121 -0.12 11.07 -13.36
C ASN A 121 0.93 10.63 -12.33
N CYS A 122 0.55 10.16 -11.15
CA CYS A 122 1.43 9.45 -10.21
C CYS A 122 1.50 7.95 -10.57
N ARG A 123 1.95 7.64 -11.80
CA ARG A 123 1.84 6.30 -12.41
C ARG A 123 2.67 5.19 -11.76
N SER A 124 3.57 5.53 -10.86
CA SER A 124 4.39 4.54 -10.15
C SER A 124 3.93 4.33 -8.70
N LEU A 125 2.87 5.03 -8.27
CA LEU A 125 2.38 4.92 -6.90
C LEU A 125 1.63 3.59 -6.72
N TYR A 126 2.26 2.67 -5.98
CA TYR A 126 1.72 1.35 -5.70
C TYR A 126 1.63 1.04 -4.20
N ARG A 127 2.27 1.84 -3.33
CA ARG A 127 2.23 1.63 -1.88
C ARG A 127 1.69 2.85 -1.15
N VAL A 128 0.71 2.60 -0.30
CA VAL A 128 0.13 3.62 0.59
C VAL A 128 0.22 3.11 2.03
N GLU A 129 0.80 3.91 2.91
CA GLU A 129 0.84 3.66 4.34
C GLU A 129 -0.01 4.72 5.04
N LEU A 130 -1.13 4.31 5.63
CA LEU A 130 -2.10 5.18 6.29
C LEU A 130 -2.05 4.99 7.79
N THR A 131 -1.79 6.06 8.54
CA THR A 131 -1.85 6.06 10.00
C THR A 131 -3.19 6.61 10.46
N ARG A 132 -3.97 5.80 11.17
CA ARG A 132 -5.22 6.21 11.81
C ARG A 132 -4.92 6.90 13.12
N VAL A 133 -5.44 8.11 13.28
CA VAL A 133 -5.17 8.96 14.46
C VAL A 133 -6.40 9.09 15.39
N GLY A 134 -7.58 8.73 14.94
CA GLY A 134 -8.82 8.85 15.68
C GLY A 134 -9.73 7.63 15.55
N GLU A 135 -10.85 7.65 16.29
CA GLU A 135 -11.86 6.59 16.19
C GLU A 135 -12.59 6.57 14.84
N LYS A 136 -12.76 7.74 14.24
CA LYS A 136 -13.42 7.87 12.92
C LYS A 136 -12.39 7.78 11.82
N GLN A 137 -12.69 6.95 10.83
CA GLN A 137 -11.87 6.88 9.62
C GLN A 137 -11.97 8.17 8.83
N GLY A 138 -10.84 8.60 8.24
CA GLY A 138 -10.81 9.66 7.22
C GLY A 138 -11.24 9.14 5.85
N GLU A 139 -11.45 10.08 4.91
CA GLU A 139 -11.84 9.77 3.53
C GLU A 139 -10.63 9.55 2.60
N SER A 140 -9.40 9.66 3.12
CA SER A 140 -8.17 9.69 2.32
C SER A 140 -8.02 8.47 1.43
N LEU A 141 -8.28 7.27 1.96
CA LEU A 141 -8.12 6.04 1.19
C LEU A 141 -9.14 5.95 0.05
N ALA A 142 -10.39 6.36 0.28
CA ALA A 142 -11.43 6.41 -0.75
C ALA A 142 -11.06 7.35 -1.90
N VAL A 143 -10.44 8.50 -1.58
CA VAL A 143 -9.98 9.45 -2.60
C VAL A 143 -8.79 8.88 -3.38
N ILE A 144 -7.81 8.30 -2.69
CA ILE A 144 -6.63 7.71 -3.33
C ILE A 144 -7.03 6.57 -4.28
N CYS A 145 -7.85 5.64 -3.81
CA CYS A 145 -8.34 4.53 -4.63
C CYS A 145 -9.22 5.01 -5.80
N GLY A 146 -10.01 6.07 -5.61
CA GLY A 146 -10.85 6.64 -6.67
C GLY A 146 -10.07 7.44 -7.73
N GLU A 147 -8.85 7.91 -7.45
CA GLU A 147 -8.01 8.61 -8.42
C GLU A 147 -7.00 7.69 -9.15
N LEU A 148 -6.77 6.48 -8.63
CA LEU A 148 -5.78 5.54 -9.16
C LEU A 148 -6.47 4.25 -9.61
N THR A 149 -6.08 3.77 -10.77
CA THR A 149 -6.56 2.51 -11.35
C THR A 149 -5.53 1.39 -11.27
N ASP A 150 -4.26 1.75 -11.04
CA ASP A 150 -3.16 0.82 -10.85
C ASP A 150 -3.32 0.04 -9.54
N GLU A 151 -2.66 -1.10 -9.43
CA GLU A 151 -2.65 -1.90 -8.21
C GLU A 151 -2.09 -1.10 -7.02
N LEU A 152 -2.77 -1.18 -5.86
CA LEU A 152 -2.32 -0.54 -4.62
C LEU A 152 -2.16 -1.55 -3.48
N ASP A 153 -0.97 -1.57 -2.88
CA ASP A 153 -0.64 -2.25 -1.63
C ASP A 153 -0.79 -1.25 -0.48
N VAL A 154 -1.83 -1.42 0.33
CA VAL A 154 -2.18 -0.47 1.40
C VAL A 154 -1.94 -1.08 2.76
N THR A 155 -1.12 -0.42 3.58
CA THR A 155 -0.95 -0.75 4.99
C THR A 155 -1.65 0.30 5.85
N ILE A 156 -2.48 -0.12 6.79
CA ILE A 156 -3.21 0.74 7.71
C ILE A 156 -2.71 0.46 9.12
N HIS A 157 -2.14 1.47 9.76
CA HIS A 157 -1.70 1.42 11.15
C HIS A 157 -2.78 2.01 12.05
N GLY A 158 -3.37 1.19 12.90
CA GLY A 158 -4.37 1.61 13.88
C GLY A 158 -3.76 2.28 15.12
N PRO A 159 -4.57 3.02 15.91
CA PRO A 159 -4.10 3.71 17.10
C PRO A 159 -3.60 2.75 18.20
N ASP A 160 -4.10 1.51 18.21
CA ASP A 160 -3.74 0.48 19.20
C ASP A 160 -2.56 -0.40 18.76
N GLY A 161 -1.85 0.00 17.71
CA GLY A 161 -0.81 -0.81 17.09
C GLY A 161 -1.36 -1.97 16.23
N ALA A 162 -2.67 -2.04 16.04
CA ALA A 162 -3.28 -2.95 15.09
C ALA A 162 -2.85 -2.57 13.66
N GLU A 163 -2.61 -3.59 12.85
CA GLU A 163 -2.24 -3.41 11.45
C GLU A 163 -3.21 -4.17 10.56
N ALA A 164 -3.63 -3.54 9.47
CA ALA A 164 -4.32 -4.19 8.38
C ALA A 164 -3.54 -3.96 7.09
N ARG A 165 -3.45 -4.97 6.23
CA ARG A 165 -2.86 -4.84 4.90
C ARG A 165 -3.84 -5.32 3.86
N LEU A 166 -4.04 -4.51 2.83
CA LEU A 166 -5.05 -4.71 1.79
C LEU A 166 -4.39 -4.55 0.43
N LEU A 167 -4.83 -5.35 -0.52
CA LEU A 167 -4.49 -5.18 -1.92
C LEU A 167 -5.71 -4.68 -2.68
N PHE A 168 -5.58 -3.57 -3.38
CA PHE A 168 -6.57 -3.08 -4.32
C PHE A 168 -6.06 -3.45 -5.71
N PRO A 169 -6.63 -4.48 -6.36
CA PRO A 169 -6.15 -4.95 -7.66
C PRO A 169 -6.35 -3.89 -8.74
N GLU A 170 -5.53 -3.93 -9.79
CA GLU A 170 -5.65 -3.02 -10.91
C GLU A 170 -6.94 -3.23 -11.73
N TYR A 171 -7.34 -2.17 -12.42
CA TYR A 171 -8.36 -2.20 -13.46
C TYR A 171 -8.06 -1.13 -14.52
N ALA A 172 -8.64 -1.27 -15.69
CA ALA A 172 -8.52 -0.30 -16.76
C ALA A 172 -9.89 0.20 -17.19
N GLU A 173 -10.00 1.50 -17.42
CA GLU A 173 -11.16 2.14 -18.04
C GLU A 173 -10.86 2.37 -19.51
N LEU A 174 -11.63 1.70 -20.39
CA LEU A 174 -11.47 1.78 -21.82
C LEU A 174 -12.62 2.58 -22.42
N PHE A 175 -12.29 3.57 -23.23
CA PHE A 175 -13.23 4.34 -24.02
C PHE A 175 -13.00 4.02 -25.48
N GLU A 176 -14.00 3.41 -26.12
CA GLU A 176 -13.98 3.12 -27.55
C GLU A 176 -14.98 4.03 -28.27
N GLU A 177 -14.52 4.73 -29.29
CA GLU A 177 -15.38 5.52 -30.15
C GLU A 177 -15.86 4.67 -31.32
N ASN A 178 -17.17 4.46 -31.42
CA ASN A 178 -17.77 3.83 -32.59
C ASN A 178 -17.96 4.89 -33.68
N ILE A 179 -17.01 4.97 -34.61
CA ILE A 179 -16.90 6.01 -35.65
C ILE A 179 -18.17 6.15 -36.52
N PRO A 180 -18.91 5.07 -36.93
CA PRO A 180 -20.10 5.28 -37.74
C PRO A 180 -21.24 6.02 -37.05
N HIS A 181 -21.29 5.97 -35.72
CA HIS A 181 -22.42 6.51 -34.94
C HIS A 181 -22.02 7.55 -33.90
N HIS A 182 -20.71 7.89 -33.77
CA HIS A 182 -20.17 8.76 -32.70
C HIS A 182 -20.67 8.35 -31.31
N GLN A 183 -20.83 7.05 -31.08
CA GLN A 183 -21.15 6.49 -29.78
C GLN A 183 -19.86 6.13 -29.08
N PHE A 184 -19.78 6.48 -27.80
CA PHE A 184 -18.67 6.09 -26.93
C PHE A 184 -19.12 4.90 -26.09
N ASP A 185 -18.43 3.79 -26.26
CA ASP A 185 -18.61 2.62 -25.41
C ASP A 185 -17.58 2.70 -24.27
N TYR A 186 -18.09 2.56 -23.06
CA TYR A 186 -17.28 2.57 -21.84
C TYR A 186 -17.19 1.14 -21.29
N HIS A 187 -15.99 0.63 -21.17
CA HIS A 187 -15.73 -0.72 -20.67
C HIS A 187 -14.75 -0.68 -19.52
N ILE A 188 -15.03 -1.47 -18.48
CA ILE A 188 -14.09 -1.73 -17.39
C ILE A 188 -13.47 -3.09 -17.64
N GLN A 189 -12.14 -3.13 -17.70
CA GLN A 189 -11.34 -4.34 -17.81
C GLN A 189 -10.58 -4.61 -16.53
N GLY A 190 -10.54 -5.86 -16.08
CA GLY A 190 -9.93 -6.26 -14.81
C GLY A 190 -10.93 -6.32 -13.66
N GLY A 191 -10.56 -7.01 -12.59
CA GLY A 191 -11.43 -7.26 -11.43
C GLY A 191 -11.32 -6.21 -10.31
N GLY A 192 -10.44 -5.21 -10.47
CA GLY A 192 -10.10 -4.28 -9.39
C GLY A 192 -11.12 -3.18 -9.15
N PHE A 193 -11.90 -2.80 -10.15
CA PHE A 193 -12.86 -1.70 -10.05
C PHE A 193 -13.76 -1.76 -8.80
N PRO A 194 -14.41 -2.88 -8.45
CA PRO A 194 -15.23 -2.96 -7.25
C PRO A 194 -14.44 -2.69 -5.96
N TYR A 195 -13.18 -3.15 -5.89
CA TYR A 195 -12.32 -2.91 -4.73
C TYR A 195 -11.97 -1.44 -4.55
N HIS A 196 -11.61 -0.75 -5.64
CA HIS A 196 -11.31 0.69 -5.62
C HIS A 196 -12.52 1.56 -5.26
N HIS A 197 -13.74 1.00 -5.32
CA HIS A 197 -15.00 1.68 -5.02
C HIS A 197 -15.74 1.10 -3.80
N ALA A 198 -15.11 0.18 -3.03
CA ALA A 198 -15.69 -0.45 -1.84
C ALA A 198 -15.67 0.45 -0.60
N PHE A 199 -16.09 1.71 -0.75
CA PHE A 199 -16.07 2.71 0.31
C PHE A 199 -17.47 3.28 0.58
N PRO A 200 -18.36 2.54 1.26
CA PRO A 200 -19.70 3.04 1.60
C PRO A 200 -19.56 4.29 2.48
N GLY A 201 -20.19 5.39 2.06
CA GLY A 201 -20.04 6.68 2.75
C GLY A 201 -18.59 7.22 2.77
N LYS A 202 -17.76 6.84 1.80
CA LYS A 202 -16.35 7.17 1.68
C LYS A 202 -15.45 6.61 2.79
N GLN A 203 -15.91 5.61 3.51
CA GLN A 203 -15.14 4.93 4.55
C GLN A 203 -14.85 3.50 4.14
N LEU A 204 -13.66 3.00 4.49
CA LEU A 204 -13.32 1.61 4.27
C LEU A 204 -14.22 0.71 5.10
N SER A 205 -14.85 -0.26 4.45
CA SER A 205 -15.55 -1.35 5.10
C SER A 205 -14.84 -2.66 4.79
N LEU A 206 -14.16 -3.25 5.76
CA LEU A 206 -13.46 -4.53 5.57
C LEU A 206 -14.46 -5.65 5.23
N LYS A 207 -15.66 -5.60 5.78
CA LYS A 207 -16.73 -6.52 5.38
C LYS A 207 -17.10 -6.38 3.90
N ALA A 208 -17.34 -5.14 3.42
CA ALA A 208 -17.66 -4.91 2.01
C ALA A 208 -16.50 -5.30 1.09
N TYR A 209 -15.26 -5.11 1.54
CA TYR A 209 -14.06 -5.55 0.84
C TYR A 209 -14.02 -7.08 0.71
N ASP A 210 -14.25 -7.80 1.81
CA ASP A 210 -14.24 -9.28 1.80
C ASP A 210 -15.42 -9.87 1.00
N ASP A 211 -16.60 -9.22 1.01
CA ASP A 211 -17.77 -9.64 0.24
C ASP A 211 -17.53 -9.62 -1.29
N LEU A 212 -16.51 -8.91 -1.78
CA LEU A 212 -16.13 -8.88 -3.21
C LEU A 212 -15.35 -10.12 -3.65
N TRP A 213 -14.81 -10.90 -2.73
CA TRP A 213 -13.85 -11.97 -3.01
C TRP A 213 -14.34 -13.00 -4.02
N GLU A 214 -15.53 -13.55 -3.84
CA GLU A 214 -16.05 -14.61 -4.72
C GLU A 214 -16.23 -14.13 -6.15
N ASN A 215 -16.73 -12.91 -6.34
CA ASN A 215 -16.84 -12.31 -7.66
C ASN A 215 -15.47 -12.07 -8.30
N TYR A 216 -14.55 -11.50 -7.54
CA TYR A 216 -13.18 -11.24 -8.01
C TYR A 216 -12.48 -12.53 -8.43
N ARG A 217 -12.53 -13.56 -7.59
CA ARG A 217 -11.94 -14.88 -7.86
C ARG A 217 -12.48 -15.53 -9.13
N SER A 218 -13.75 -15.33 -9.44
CA SER A 218 -14.40 -15.92 -10.63
C SER A 218 -14.09 -15.18 -11.92
N THR A 219 -13.75 -13.90 -11.86
CA THR A 219 -13.56 -13.03 -13.03
C THR A 219 -12.11 -12.65 -13.28
N GLN A 220 -11.23 -12.88 -12.31
CA GLN A 220 -9.84 -12.44 -12.39
C GLN A 220 -9.04 -13.24 -13.41
N THR A 221 -8.16 -12.56 -14.10
CA THR A 221 -7.19 -13.13 -15.03
C THR A 221 -5.79 -13.29 -14.42
N GLU A 222 -5.53 -12.63 -13.28
CA GLU A 222 -4.21 -12.58 -12.63
C GLU A 222 -4.20 -13.29 -11.27
N PRO A 223 -3.72 -14.55 -11.22
CA PRO A 223 -3.69 -15.35 -9.99
C PRO A 223 -2.83 -14.73 -8.88
N ASP A 224 -1.81 -13.94 -9.25
CA ASP A 224 -0.84 -13.37 -8.31
C ASP A 224 -1.48 -12.33 -7.38
N ALA A 225 -2.32 -11.44 -7.91
CA ALA A 225 -3.04 -10.45 -7.12
C ALA A 225 -4.03 -11.10 -6.15
N ALA A 226 -4.78 -12.13 -6.61
CA ALA A 226 -5.71 -12.86 -5.75
C ALA A 226 -4.98 -13.60 -4.61
N MET A 227 -3.83 -14.19 -4.89
CA MET A 227 -2.99 -14.85 -3.90
C MET A 227 -2.53 -13.85 -2.82
N ARG A 228 -2.02 -12.70 -3.21
CA ARG A 228 -1.58 -11.65 -2.27
C ARG A 228 -2.74 -11.08 -1.47
N LEU A 229 -3.88 -10.84 -2.11
CA LEU A 229 -5.10 -10.37 -1.43
C LEU A 229 -5.53 -11.36 -0.33
N ALA A 230 -5.69 -12.63 -0.68
CA ALA A 230 -6.07 -13.68 0.28
C ALA A 230 -5.04 -13.80 1.41
N TYR A 231 -3.75 -13.79 1.07
CA TYR A 231 -2.68 -13.85 2.06
C TYR A 231 -2.69 -12.65 3.00
N TYR A 232 -2.85 -11.43 2.50
CA TYR A 232 -2.87 -10.23 3.34
C TYR A 232 -4.02 -10.25 4.33
N ARG A 233 -5.21 -10.67 3.89
CA ARG A 233 -6.38 -10.77 4.77
C ARG A 233 -6.19 -11.80 5.88
N LEU A 234 -5.50 -12.91 5.62
CA LEU A 234 -5.18 -13.90 6.66
C LEU A 234 -4.04 -13.46 7.58
N ARG A 235 -3.05 -12.77 7.03
CA ARG A 235 -1.87 -12.36 7.80
C ARG A 235 -2.16 -11.19 8.74
N TRP A 236 -3.08 -10.31 8.34
CA TRP A 236 -3.55 -9.14 9.09
C TRP A 236 -5.08 -9.16 9.21
N PRO A 237 -5.66 -10.03 10.05
CA PRO A 237 -7.09 -10.39 10.03
C PRO A 237 -8.00 -9.38 10.74
N ALA A 238 -7.77 -8.07 10.56
CA ALA A 238 -8.67 -7.06 11.12
C ALA A 238 -10.11 -7.28 10.65
N GLU A 239 -11.05 -7.40 11.57
CA GLU A 239 -12.49 -7.58 11.32
C GLU A 239 -12.82 -8.73 10.33
N LEU A 240 -11.95 -9.75 10.23
CA LEU A 240 -12.13 -10.87 9.30
C LEU A 240 -13.22 -11.83 9.84
N SER A 241 -14.23 -12.10 9.02
CA SER A 241 -15.27 -13.09 9.37
C SER A 241 -14.76 -14.51 9.13
N GLU A 242 -15.30 -15.48 9.91
CA GLU A 242 -14.98 -16.90 9.73
C GLU A 242 -15.25 -17.39 8.29
N GLN A 243 -16.32 -16.90 7.66
CA GLN A 243 -16.66 -17.27 6.30
C GLN A 243 -15.59 -16.79 5.30
N ALA A 244 -15.18 -15.53 5.37
CA ALA A 244 -14.15 -14.96 4.50
C ALA A 244 -12.79 -15.63 4.75
N GLU A 245 -12.44 -15.88 6.01
CA GLU A 245 -11.23 -16.61 6.40
C GLU A 245 -11.17 -17.98 5.72
N GLN A 246 -12.25 -18.77 5.82
CA GLN A 246 -12.31 -20.09 5.19
C GLN A 246 -12.19 -20.03 3.66
N GLN A 247 -12.78 -19.03 3.02
CA GLN A 247 -12.68 -18.83 1.58
C GLN A 247 -11.23 -18.51 1.15
N TYR A 248 -10.55 -17.62 1.87
CA TYR A 248 -9.15 -17.29 1.62
C TYR A 248 -8.22 -18.49 1.85
N ILE A 249 -8.41 -19.22 2.95
CA ILE A 249 -7.66 -20.44 3.24
C ILE A 249 -7.86 -21.47 2.13
N ALA A 250 -9.10 -21.70 1.69
CA ALA A 250 -9.39 -22.66 0.62
C ALA A 250 -8.67 -22.30 -0.68
N TYR A 251 -8.63 -21.03 -1.05
CA TYR A 251 -7.92 -20.56 -2.23
C TYR A 251 -6.41 -20.74 -2.10
N LEU A 252 -5.82 -20.35 -0.97
CA LEU A 252 -4.38 -20.50 -0.75
C LEU A 252 -3.94 -21.98 -0.68
N ARG A 253 -4.80 -22.87 -0.17
CA ARG A 253 -4.55 -24.33 -0.21
C ARG A 253 -4.52 -24.86 -1.64
N GLN A 254 -5.41 -24.42 -2.50
CA GLN A 254 -5.42 -24.83 -3.92
C GLN A 254 -4.17 -24.35 -4.67
N ASN A 255 -3.56 -23.24 -4.21
CA ASN A 255 -2.39 -22.62 -4.83
C ASN A 255 -1.15 -22.68 -3.94
N VAL A 256 -1.08 -23.64 -3.01
CA VAL A 256 -0.12 -23.66 -1.91
C VAL A 256 1.33 -23.63 -2.37
N GLU A 257 1.67 -24.28 -3.46
CA GLU A 257 3.02 -24.28 -3.99
C GLU A 257 3.45 -22.87 -4.42
N THR A 258 2.65 -22.20 -5.24
CA THR A 258 2.92 -20.85 -5.72
C THR A 258 3.03 -19.87 -4.55
N VAL A 259 2.12 -20.00 -3.57
CA VAL A 259 2.10 -19.16 -2.36
C VAL A 259 3.38 -19.34 -1.53
N LEU A 260 3.81 -20.59 -1.31
CA LEU A 260 5.04 -20.85 -0.55
C LEU A 260 6.27 -20.29 -1.26
N LEU A 261 6.37 -20.48 -2.58
CA LEU A 261 7.49 -19.96 -3.36
C LEU A 261 7.55 -18.42 -3.34
N TRP A 262 6.40 -17.77 -3.50
CA TRP A 262 6.29 -16.32 -3.36
C TRP A 262 6.68 -15.86 -1.95
N GLN A 263 6.17 -16.54 -0.90
CA GLN A 263 6.46 -16.18 0.50
C GLN A 263 7.96 -16.26 0.83
N LEU A 264 8.69 -17.21 0.25
CA LEU A 264 10.14 -17.30 0.41
C LEU A 264 10.85 -16.06 -0.14
N THR A 265 10.32 -15.42 -1.21
CA THR A 265 10.89 -14.17 -1.74
C THR A 265 10.66 -12.98 -0.82
N GLN A 266 9.57 -12.99 -0.05
CA GLN A 266 9.24 -11.93 0.91
C GLN A 266 10.12 -11.96 2.17
N ARG A 267 10.77 -13.08 2.46
CA ARG A 267 11.57 -13.32 3.67
C ARG A 267 10.81 -13.06 4.99
N ASP A 268 9.51 -13.31 4.99
CA ASP A 268 8.64 -13.21 6.18
C ASP A 268 8.42 -14.59 6.80
N THR A 269 9.18 -14.90 7.85
CA THR A 269 9.10 -16.18 8.58
C THR A 269 7.74 -16.36 9.28
N ILE A 270 7.12 -15.28 9.74
CA ILE A 270 5.82 -15.34 10.42
C ILE A 270 4.74 -15.73 9.42
N GLY A 271 4.75 -15.11 8.25
CA GLY A 271 3.83 -15.44 7.17
C GLY A 271 4.04 -16.85 6.63
N LEU A 272 5.29 -17.30 6.51
CA LEU A 272 5.60 -18.67 6.13
C LEU A 272 5.01 -19.68 7.14
N ASN A 273 5.19 -19.44 8.43
CA ASN A 273 4.65 -20.32 9.47
C ASN A 273 3.11 -20.33 9.46
N LEU A 274 2.46 -19.19 9.23
CA LEU A 274 1.01 -19.12 9.04
C LEU A 274 0.54 -20.01 7.88
N LEU A 275 1.16 -19.87 6.70
CA LEU A 275 0.82 -20.68 5.52
C LEU A 275 1.03 -22.17 5.76
N LEU A 276 2.13 -22.56 6.41
CA LEU A 276 2.39 -23.95 6.76
C LEU A 276 1.35 -24.52 7.72
N GLY A 277 0.82 -23.70 8.63
CA GLY A 277 -0.26 -24.05 9.56
C GLY A 277 -1.61 -24.22 8.86
N GLU A 278 -2.03 -23.20 8.12
CA GLU A 278 -3.37 -23.12 7.54
C GLU A 278 -3.52 -23.92 6.24
N CYS A 279 -2.53 -23.87 5.36
CA CYS A 279 -2.64 -24.53 4.05
C CYS A 279 -2.29 -26.01 4.07
N LYS A 280 -1.53 -26.46 5.07
CA LYS A 280 -1.12 -27.88 5.24
C LYS A 280 -0.58 -28.48 3.93
N PRO A 281 0.52 -27.93 3.38
CA PRO A 281 1.06 -28.36 2.11
C PRO A 281 1.46 -29.84 2.10
N GLU A 282 1.34 -30.46 0.93
CA GLU A 282 1.79 -31.84 0.70
C GLU A 282 3.33 -31.93 0.72
N GLU A 283 3.86 -33.14 0.93
CA GLU A 283 5.30 -33.41 1.05
C GLU A 283 6.08 -32.89 -0.17
N ALA A 284 5.55 -33.08 -1.38
CA ALA A 284 6.21 -32.62 -2.60
C ALA A 284 6.36 -31.11 -2.66
N ALA A 285 5.35 -30.33 -2.22
CA ALA A 285 5.42 -28.88 -2.15
C ALA A 285 6.41 -28.40 -1.07
N LEU A 286 6.41 -29.06 0.09
CA LEU A 286 7.38 -28.78 1.16
C LEU A 286 8.82 -29.02 0.71
N HIS A 287 9.06 -30.13 -0.03
CA HIS A 287 10.38 -30.46 -0.55
C HIS A 287 10.89 -29.38 -1.52
N ARG A 288 10.05 -28.97 -2.50
CA ARG A 288 10.41 -27.91 -3.45
C ARG A 288 10.68 -26.55 -2.76
N ALA A 289 9.83 -26.19 -1.81
CA ALA A 289 10.01 -24.97 -1.02
C ALA A 289 11.32 -25.00 -0.20
N CYS A 290 11.66 -26.16 0.40
CA CYS A 290 12.89 -26.33 1.16
C CYS A 290 14.13 -26.22 0.27
N GLU A 291 14.09 -26.78 -0.93
CA GLU A 291 15.18 -26.68 -1.90
C GLU A 291 15.41 -25.24 -2.35
N GLN A 292 14.34 -24.52 -2.66
CA GLN A 292 14.42 -23.10 -3.02
C GLN A 292 14.91 -22.23 -1.86
N ALA A 293 14.46 -22.48 -0.63
CA ALA A 293 14.94 -21.77 0.56
C ALA A 293 16.45 -21.98 0.77
N ARG A 294 16.97 -23.21 0.52
CA ARG A 294 18.40 -23.50 0.57
C ARG A 294 19.19 -22.76 -0.50
N GLN A 295 18.69 -22.75 -1.73
CA GLN A 295 19.33 -22.02 -2.84
C GLN A 295 19.37 -20.51 -2.58
N ALA A 296 18.33 -19.96 -1.94
CA ALA A 296 18.24 -18.56 -1.54
C ALA A 296 19.04 -18.21 -0.26
N GLY A 297 19.66 -19.17 0.40
CA GLY A 297 20.37 -18.98 1.66
C GLY A 297 19.46 -18.52 2.81
N TYR A 298 18.19 -18.94 2.80
CA TYR A 298 17.19 -18.54 3.80
C TYR A 298 17.07 -19.64 4.88
N THR A 299 18.00 -19.62 5.84
CA THR A 299 18.18 -20.67 6.87
C THR A 299 16.98 -20.85 7.79
N GLU A 300 16.32 -19.74 8.17
CA GLU A 300 15.13 -19.78 9.03
C GLU A 300 13.95 -20.47 8.34
N ALA A 301 13.75 -20.20 7.06
CA ALA A 301 12.72 -20.88 6.27
C ALA A 301 13.03 -22.39 6.12
N VAL A 302 14.30 -22.74 5.88
CA VAL A 302 14.72 -24.15 5.82
C VAL A 302 14.39 -24.88 7.12
N ALA A 303 14.67 -24.27 8.27
CA ALA A 303 14.38 -24.87 9.57
C ALA A 303 12.86 -25.11 9.77
N LEU A 304 12.03 -24.13 9.43
CA LEU A 304 10.57 -24.25 9.53
C LEU A 304 10.00 -25.33 8.60
N LEU A 305 10.48 -25.38 7.36
CA LEU A 305 10.04 -26.35 6.36
C LEU A 305 10.43 -27.78 6.75
N LEU A 306 11.66 -28.01 7.23
CA LEU A 306 12.12 -29.30 7.72
C LEU A 306 11.36 -29.77 8.98
N GLU A 307 11.06 -28.84 9.88
CA GLU A 307 10.24 -29.16 11.06
C GLU A 307 8.83 -29.60 10.63
N ARG A 308 8.25 -28.95 9.61
CA ARG A 308 6.95 -29.32 9.09
C ARG A 308 6.96 -30.67 8.40
N GLN A 309 7.98 -30.98 7.60
CA GLN A 309 8.16 -32.28 6.99
C GLN A 309 8.22 -33.40 8.05
N ARG A 310 9.04 -33.22 9.09
CA ARG A 310 9.17 -34.20 10.18
C ARG A 310 7.85 -34.40 10.95
N LYS A 311 6.99 -33.39 11.07
CA LYS A 311 5.66 -33.51 11.70
C LYS A 311 4.65 -34.20 10.80
N ALA A 312 4.83 -34.17 9.49
CA ALA A 312 3.97 -34.82 8.50
C ALA A 312 4.29 -36.34 8.35
N GLU A 313 5.53 -36.77 8.65
CA GLU A 313 5.88 -38.18 8.68
C GLU A 313 5.13 -38.89 9.83
N PRO A 314 4.35 -39.96 9.55
CA PRO A 314 3.76 -40.73 10.62
C PRO A 314 4.88 -41.33 11.48
N ARG A 315 4.79 -41.14 12.80
CA ARG A 315 5.68 -41.82 13.75
C ARG A 315 5.42 -43.34 13.72
N GLY A 316 5.95 -44.02 12.70
CA GLY A 316 5.91 -45.45 12.54
C GLY A 316 7.27 -46.05 12.89
N PHE A 317 7.64 -46.01 14.15
CA PHE A 317 8.59 -46.95 14.71
C PHE A 317 7.91 -47.69 15.86
N ASP A 318 7.12 -48.67 15.48
CA ASP A 318 6.77 -49.74 16.39
C ASP A 318 7.98 -50.68 16.42
N LEU A 319 8.89 -50.46 17.38
CA LEU A 319 9.93 -51.39 17.73
C LEU A 319 9.28 -52.44 18.65
N SER A 320 8.52 -53.37 18.08
CA SER A 320 8.23 -54.62 18.74
C SER A 320 9.53 -55.45 18.74
N PHE A 321 10.28 -55.34 19.81
CA PHE A 321 11.28 -56.37 20.14
C PHE A 321 10.52 -57.57 20.68
N ASP A 322 10.24 -58.54 19.84
CA ASP A 322 9.95 -59.91 20.28
C ASP A 322 11.23 -60.53 20.85
N LEU A 323 11.21 -60.78 22.16
CA LEU A 323 12.18 -61.62 22.88
C LEU A 323 11.66 -63.06 22.89
#